data_f28e131644d3b187ddcd91c66a5a99df
#
_entry.id   f28e131644d3b187ddcd91c66a5a99df
#
_cell.length_a   1.000
_cell.length_b   1.000
_cell.length_c   1.000
_cell.angle_alpha   90.00
_cell.angle_beta   90.00
_cell.angle_gamma   90.00
#
_symmetry.space_group_name_H-M   'P 1'
#
loop_
_entity.id
_entity.type
_entity.pdbx_description
1 polymer ?
#
loop_
_entity_poly.entity_id
_entity_poly.type
_entity_poly.pdbx_seq_one_letter_code
_entity_poly.pdbx_strand_id
1 'polypeptide(L)'
;MKRVLPLWTLIVALVLSVLLADYATAQSTDRLSVTGQIRQRTEYSAKDFNADQDDPLFSFLRTRINVGVRANEDVKAFVQFQDSRVWGQENSTLNGNAPLFDVHQAYFTVSNVFDTGFNAKVGRQEINVGNQRLVGAVGWHNVGRSFDAARFMYKAEKGSLDIFAARLVGSTGTPDGDNLFGAVGTYPIDDGKRIEALVLFDNSTFPIPAGADADENTLSRITAGAAAYGKEAGFDFELEGYYQMGDAFEAATGELGSIAAYLASAKVGYLVNEENGMRVGGLFTIVSGDDDAADGDINNFNTLFATNHKFYGFMDYFIGAGSFARGLQDLGLSFGMKANDQTSISIDLHNFSAPQAPAGADDVLGNEIDFTVNHKYNSALTIVAGLSAFMPGDDFGGEDTAFWGYLSTIVNF
;
A
#
# COMPACT_ATOMS: atom_id res chain seq x y z
N MET A 1 21.33 -40.75 -17.09
CA MET A 1 20.90 -39.38 -16.70
C MET A 1 19.41 -39.24 -16.99
N LYS A 2 18.57 -39.27 -15.94
CA LYS A 2 17.13 -39.02 -16.10
C LYS A 2 16.96 -37.48 -16.19
N ARG A 3 16.54 -36.99 -17.34
CA ARG A 3 16.17 -35.56 -17.50
C ARG A 3 14.89 -35.32 -16.71
N VAL A 4 14.98 -34.66 -15.57
CA VAL A 4 13.82 -34.16 -14.86
C VAL A 4 13.36 -32.94 -15.64
N LEU A 5 12.16 -32.99 -16.20
CA LEU A 5 11.53 -31.82 -16.81
C LEU A 5 11.40 -30.73 -15.73
N PRO A 6 11.81 -29.49 -16.01
CA PRO A 6 11.71 -28.43 -15.03
C PRO A 6 10.23 -28.14 -14.68
N LEU A 7 9.95 -27.85 -13.44
CA LEU A 7 8.60 -27.67 -12.87
C LEU A 7 7.72 -26.66 -13.64
N TRP A 8 8.36 -25.63 -14.23
CA TRP A 8 7.68 -24.63 -15.05
C TRP A 8 7.09 -25.19 -16.35
N THR A 9 7.69 -26.22 -16.98
CA THR A 9 7.12 -26.89 -18.15
C THR A 9 5.86 -27.68 -17.81
N LEU A 10 5.77 -28.22 -16.60
CA LEU A 10 4.56 -28.86 -16.08
C LEU A 10 3.47 -27.82 -15.79
N ILE A 11 3.81 -26.67 -15.25
CA ILE A 11 2.85 -25.57 -15.00
C ILE A 11 2.35 -24.99 -16.31
N VAL A 12 3.20 -24.73 -17.29
CA VAL A 12 2.80 -24.25 -18.63
C VAL A 12 1.97 -25.32 -19.36
N ALA A 13 2.33 -26.61 -19.27
CA ALA A 13 1.56 -27.70 -19.84
C ALA A 13 0.20 -27.86 -19.15
N LEU A 14 0.13 -27.65 -17.82
CA LEU A 14 -1.13 -27.66 -17.06
C LEU A 14 -2.03 -26.50 -17.44
N VAL A 15 -1.49 -25.29 -17.55
CA VAL A 15 -2.24 -24.10 -18.00
C VAL A 15 -2.69 -24.26 -19.46
N LEU A 16 -1.84 -24.75 -20.35
CA LEU A 16 -2.20 -25.04 -21.74
C LEU A 16 -3.21 -26.18 -21.87
N SER A 17 -3.12 -27.22 -21.04
CA SER A 17 -4.10 -28.32 -21.04
C SER A 17 -5.46 -27.88 -20.52
N VAL A 18 -5.51 -26.97 -19.54
CA VAL A 18 -6.77 -26.35 -19.08
C VAL A 18 -7.36 -25.43 -20.16
N LEU A 19 -6.52 -24.66 -20.87
CA LEU A 19 -6.96 -23.82 -22.00
C LEU A 19 -7.41 -24.64 -23.21
N LEU A 20 -6.84 -25.81 -23.46
CA LEU A 20 -7.20 -26.69 -24.58
C LEU A 20 -8.38 -27.62 -24.27
N ALA A 21 -8.66 -27.90 -22.99
CA ALA A 21 -9.83 -28.70 -22.59
C ALA A 21 -11.15 -27.95 -22.85
N ASP A 22 -11.14 -26.60 -22.82
CA ASP A 22 -12.31 -25.78 -23.12
C ASP A 22 -12.69 -25.72 -24.61
N TYR A 23 -11.76 -26.07 -25.52
CA TYR A 23 -12.10 -26.23 -26.94
C TYR A 23 -12.94 -27.49 -27.22
N ALA A 24 -13.05 -28.42 -26.27
CA ALA A 24 -13.73 -29.67 -26.42
C ALA A 24 -15.15 -29.74 -25.83
N THR A 25 -15.56 -28.76 -25.01
CA THR A 25 -16.91 -28.73 -24.43
C THR A 25 -17.47 -27.32 -24.36
N ALA A 26 -18.41 -26.99 -25.24
CA ALA A 26 -19.11 -25.71 -25.33
C ALA A 26 -20.03 -25.39 -24.14
N GLN A 27 -19.61 -25.67 -22.90
CA GLN A 27 -20.40 -25.47 -21.68
C GLN A 27 -19.69 -24.84 -20.48
N SER A 28 -18.47 -24.27 -20.60
CA SER A 28 -17.73 -23.81 -19.42
C SER A 28 -17.09 -22.43 -19.46
N THR A 29 -17.44 -21.54 -20.38
CA THR A 29 -16.90 -20.16 -20.44
C THR A 29 -17.20 -19.32 -19.20
N ASP A 30 -18.20 -19.67 -18.40
CA ASP A 30 -18.55 -18.95 -17.16
C ASP A 30 -17.70 -19.36 -15.93
N ARG A 31 -16.87 -20.39 -16.03
CA ARG A 31 -16.10 -20.93 -14.88
C ARG A 31 -14.66 -20.45 -14.82
N LEU A 32 -14.07 -20.06 -15.93
CA LEU A 32 -12.69 -19.62 -16.04
C LEU A 32 -12.64 -18.18 -16.49
N SER A 33 -11.89 -17.34 -15.78
CA SER A 33 -11.55 -15.98 -16.20
C SER A 33 -10.05 -15.80 -16.25
N VAL A 34 -9.54 -15.20 -17.32
CA VAL A 34 -8.14 -14.82 -17.46
C VAL A 34 -8.10 -13.34 -17.79
N THR A 35 -7.35 -12.58 -17.00
CA THR A 35 -7.11 -11.15 -17.21
C THR A 35 -5.65 -10.85 -16.93
N GLY A 36 -5.20 -9.66 -17.26
CA GLY A 36 -3.82 -9.31 -16.97
C GLY A 36 -3.54 -7.83 -17.02
N GLN A 37 -2.33 -7.49 -16.58
CA GLN A 37 -1.79 -6.14 -16.65
C GLN A 37 -0.31 -6.20 -17.00
N ILE A 38 0.10 -5.35 -17.93
CA ILE A 38 1.50 -5.00 -18.15
C ILE A 38 1.66 -3.52 -17.80
N ARG A 39 2.56 -3.22 -16.88
CA ARG A 39 2.92 -1.85 -16.52
C ARG A 39 4.41 -1.65 -16.72
N GLN A 40 4.78 -0.78 -17.62
CA GLN A 40 6.12 -0.25 -17.76
C GLN A 40 6.14 1.15 -17.10
N ARG A 41 7.20 1.47 -16.36
CA ARG A 41 7.40 2.79 -15.76
C ARG A 41 8.88 3.13 -15.78
N THR A 42 9.23 4.25 -16.45
CA THR A 42 10.56 4.83 -16.42
C THR A 42 10.56 5.98 -15.44
N GLU A 43 11.56 6.03 -14.58
CA GLU A 43 11.75 7.05 -13.55
C GLU A 43 13.11 7.72 -13.71
N TYR A 44 13.11 9.05 -13.58
CA TYR A 44 14.27 9.88 -13.32
C TYR A 44 14.26 10.26 -11.84
N SER A 45 15.37 10.12 -11.14
CA SER A 45 15.42 10.27 -9.68
C SER A 45 16.64 11.07 -9.24
N ALA A 46 16.46 12.37 -9.05
CA ALA A 46 17.42 13.31 -8.47
C ALA A 46 16.99 13.65 -7.04
N LYS A 47 16.96 12.62 -6.14
CA LYS A 47 16.37 12.71 -4.80
C LYS A 47 17.39 12.90 -3.68
N ASP A 48 18.67 13.05 -3.98
CA ASP A 48 19.78 13.06 -3.01
C ASP A 48 20.20 14.47 -2.55
N PHE A 49 19.48 15.52 -2.99
CA PHE A 49 19.77 16.93 -2.69
C PHE A 49 21.18 17.39 -3.11
N ASN A 50 21.73 16.79 -4.17
CA ASN A 50 23.07 17.10 -4.69
C ASN A 50 23.02 17.27 -6.21
N ALA A 51 23.01 18.52 -6.66
CA ALA A 51 22.93 18.87 -8.08
C ALA A 51 24.20 18.48 -8.89
N ASP A 52 25.29 18.11 -8.23
CA ASP A 52 26.54 17.71 -8.86
C ASP A 52 26.65 16.19 -9.11
N GLN A 53 25.67 15.40 -8.66
CA GLN A 53 25.64 13.95 -8.82
C GLN A 53 24.92 13.53 -10.09
N ASP A 54 25.38 12.45 -10.71
CA ASP A 54 24.68 11.84 -11.85
C ASP A 54 23.41 11.12 -11.37
N ASP A 55 22.26 11.58 -11.82
CA ASP A 55 20.96 11.06 -11.44
C ASP A 55 20.58 9.78 -12.19
N PRO A 56 20.08 8.77 -11.49
CA PRO A 56 19.68 7.53 -12.15
C PRO A 56 18.41 7.69 -12.99
N LEU A 57 18.46 7.13 -14.20
CA LEU A 57 17.30 6.85 -15.04
C LEU A 57 17.13 5.34 -15.12
N PHE A 58 15.99 4.84 -14.70
CA PHE A 58 15.73 3.40 -14.71
C PHE A 58 14.29 3.08 -15.09
N SER A 59 14.04 1.84 -15.53
CA SER A 59 12.73 1.40 -16.00
C SER A 59 12.30 0.14 -15.26
N PHE A 60 11.11 0.17 -14.68
CA PHE A 60 10.41 -0.97 -14.12
C PHE A 60 9.50 -1.60 -15.16
N LEU A 61 9.39 -2.92 -15.11
CA LEU A 61 8.36 -3.67 -15.84
C LEU A 61 7.68 -4.62 -14.86
N ARG A 62 6.35 -4.51 -14.75
CA ARG A 62 5.54 -5.47 -14.01
C ARG A 62 4.52 -6.10 -14.95
N THR A 63 4.53 -7.43 -14.99
CA THR A 63 3.52 -8.23 -15.69
C THR A 63 2.75 -9.05 -14.68
N ARG A 64 1.41 -8.97 -14.69
CA ARG A 64 0.50 -9.78 -13.86
C ARG A 64 -0.46 -10.53 -14.74
N ILE A 65 -0.63 -11.82 -14.50
CA ILE A 65 -1.64 -12.69 -15.12
C ILE A 65 -2.53 -13.24 -14.02
N ASN A 66 -3.82 -12.98 -14.14
CA ASN A 66 -4.85 -13.40 -13.21
C ASN A 66 -5.62 -14.58 -13.77
N VAL A 67 -5.77 -15.64 -12.98
CA VAL A 67 -6.58 -16.81 -13.31
C VAL A 67 -7.62 -17.00 -12.22
N GLY A 68 -8.88 -16.80 -12.56
CA GLY A 68 -10.02 -17.03 -11.67
C GLY A 68 -10.76 -18.29 -12.07
N VAL A 69 -11.08 -19.14 -11.10
CA VAL A 69 -11.85 -20.39 -11.32
C VAL A 69 -13.05 -20.40 -10.38
N ARG A 70 -14.25 -20.60 -10.93
CA ARG A 70 -15.46 -20.88 -10.16
C ARG A 70 -15.64 -22.40 -10.07
N ALA A 71 -15.30 -23.00 -8.92
CA ALA A 71 -15.47 -24.44 -8.71
C ALA A 71 -16.95 -24.83 -8.65
N ASN A 72 -17.76 -24.04 -7.92
CA ASN A 72 -19.23 -24.13 -7.87
C ASN A 72 -19.82 -22.73 -7.53
N GLU A 73 -21.08 -22.65 -7.13
CA GLU A 73 -21.75 -21.37 -6.80
C GLU A 73 -21.11 -20.68 -5.60
N ASP A 74 -20.61 -21.43 -4.62
CA ASP A 74 -20.08 -20.91 -3.36
C ASP A 74 -18.56 -20.81 -3.35
N VAL A 75 -17.84 -21.63 -4.11
CA VAL A 75 -16.39 -21.76 -4.03
C VAL A 75 -15.72 -21.22 -5.29
N LYS A 76 -14.80 -20.27 -5.10
CA LYS A 76 -13.95 -19.71 -6.16
C LYS A 76 -12.50 -19.80 -5.74
N ALA A 77 -11.61 -20.00 -6.69
CA ALA A 77 -10.16 -19.89 -6.53
C ALA A 77 -9.61 -18.80 -7.43
N PHE A 78 -8.53 -18.19 -7.00
CA PHE A 78 -7.84 -17.13 -7.73
C PHE A 78 -6.34 -17.29 -7.57
N VAL A 79 -5.62 -17.17 -8.69
CA VAL A 79 -4.15 -17.12 -8.70
C VAL A 79 -3.72 -15.94 -9.56
N GLN A 80 -2.79 -15.16 -9.04
CA GLN A 80 -2.12 -14.09 -9.77
C GLN A 80 -0.63 -14.39 -9.84
N PHE A 81 -0.15 -14.62 -11.03
CA PHE A 81 1.27 -14.70 -11.33
C PHE A 81 1.83 -13.31 -11.59
N GLN A 82 3.03 -13.05 -11.11
CA GLN A 82 3.70 -11.77 -11.27
C GLN A 82 5.15 -11.95 -11.70
N ASP A 83 5.59 -11.13 -12.63
CA ASP A 83 6.98 -10.82 -12.91
C ASP A 83 7.19 -9.33 -12.66
N SER A 84 8.21 -8.99 -11.85
CA SER A 84 8.55 -7.60 -11.49
C SER A 84 10.04 -7.40 -11.65
N ARG A 85 10.45 -6.67 -12.67
CA ARG A 85 11.87 -6.48 -13.00
C ARG A 85 12.24 -5.02 -13.25
N VAL A 86 13.54 -4.75 -13.18
CA VAL A 86 14.17 -3.53 -13.66
C VAL A 86 14.87 -3.86 -14.98
N TRP A 87 14.72 -3.05 -15.99
CA TRP A 87 15.40 -3.26 -17.27
C TRP A 87 16.91 -3.17 -17.10
N GLY A 88 17.63 -4.15 -17.68
CA GLY A 88 19.08 -4.25 -17.54
C GLY A 88 19.57 -4.76 -16.18
N GLN A 89 18.68 -5.27 -15.32
CA GLN A 89 19.04 -5.87 -14.05
C GLN A 89 19.82 -7.19 -14.22
N GLU A 90 19.62 -7.87 -15.33
CA GLU A 90 20.33 -9.11 -15.66
C GLU A 90 21.75 -8.83 -16.14
N ASN A 91 22.70 -9.71 -15.80
CA ASN A 91 24.10 -9.58 -16.17
C ASN A 91 24.36 -9.68 -17.70
N SER A 92 23.41 -10.18 -18.46
CA SER A 92 23.46 -10.29 -19.92
C SER A 92 22.06 -10.45 -20.51
N THR A 93 21.96 -10.31 -21.86
CA THR A 93 20.70 -10.57 -22.58
C THR A 93 20.31 -12.06 -22.61
N LEU A 94 21.22 -12.96 -22.19
CA LEU A 94 20.96 -14.38 -21.99
C LEU A 94 20.59 -14.58 -20.52
N ASN A 95 19.33 -14.32 -20.17
CA ASN A 95 18.83 -14.44 -18.80
C ASN A 95 18.77 -15.91 -18.32
N GLY A 96 19.84 -16.40 -17.71
CA GLY A 96 19.93 -17.77 -17.22
C GLY A 96 19.39 -17.97 -15.79
N ASN A 97 19.19 -16.91 -15.00
CA ASN A 97 18.91 -16.97 -13.56
C ASN A 97 18.00 -15.85 -13.05
N ALA A 98 16.91 -15.52 -13.74
CA ALA A 98 15.99 -14.51 -13.22
C ALA A 98 14.92 -15.11 -12.29
N PRO A 99 15.04 -14.96 -10.97
CA PRO A 99 14.05 -15.43 -10.01
C PRO A 99 12.98 -14.36 -9.77
N LEU A 100 12.47 -13.71 -10.83
CA LEU A 100 11.57 -12.56 -10.71
C LEU A 100 10.10 -12.95 -10.84
N PHE A 101 9.83 -14.23 -11.16
CA PHE A 101 8.48 -14.76 -11.26
C PHE A 101 8.00 -15.25 -9.90
N ASP A 102 6.87 -14.69 -9.44
CA ASP A 102 6.26 -14.99 -8.15
C ASP A 102 4.76 -15.25 -8.29
N VAL A 103 4.21 -15.94 -7.30
CA VAL A 103 2.77 -16.03 -7.07
C VAL A 103 2.38 -14.91 -6.10
N HIS A 104 1.99 -13.78 -6.65
CA HIS A 104 1.65 -12.60 -5.86
C HIS A 104 0.37 -12.79 -5.05
N GLN A 105 -0.63 -13.48 -5.60
CA GLN A 105 -1.83 -13.88 -4.90
C GLN A 105 -2.21 -15.33 -5.24
N ALA A 106 -2.61 -16.11 -4.25
CA ALA A 106 -3.20 -17.44 -4.41
C ALA A 106 -4.14 -17.72 -3.24
N TYR A 107 -5.43 -17.67 -3.49
CA TYR A 107 -6.45 -17.84 -2.46
C TYR A 107 -7.71 -18.52 -3.00
N PHE A 108 -8.51 -19.00 -2.09
CA PHE A 108 -9.89 -19.38 -2.39
C PHE A 108 -10.87 -18.57 -1.55
N THR A 109 -12.10 -18.46 -2.04
CA THR A 109 -13.22 -17.87 -1.32
C THR A 109 -14.34 -18.88 -1.18
N VAL A 110 -14.99 -18.85 -0.02
CA VAL A 110 -16.22 -19.61 0.24
C VAL A 110 -17.31 -18.64 0.63
N SER A 111 -18.41 -18.63 -0.09
CA SER A 111 -19.56 -17.78 0.22
C SER A 111 -20.42 -18.45 1.29
N ASN A 112 -21.03 -17.64 2.16
CA ASN A 112 -22.01 -18.06 3.18
C ASN A 112 -21.56 -19.29 4.00
N VAL A 113 -20.37 -19.20 4.59
CA VAL A 113 -19.75 -20.31 5.35
C VAL A 113 -20.69 -20.81 6.45
N PHE A 114 -21.06 -22.09 6.41
CA PHE A 114 -21.98 -22.74 7.36
C PHE A 114 -23.32 -22.00 7.55
N ASP A 115 -23.83 -21.36 6.50
CA ASP A 115 -25.09 -20.58 6.53
C ASP A 115 -25.10 -19.42 7.55
N THR A 116 -23.93 -18.90 7.89
CA THR A 116 -23.77 -17.79 8.86
C THR A 116 -23.89 -16.41 8.24
N GLY A 117 -23.89 -16.29 6.92
CA GLY A 117 -23.79 -15.04 6.18
C GLY A 117 -22.35 -14.52 6.02
N PHE A 118 -21.36 -15.15 6.65
CA PHE A 118 -19.95 -14.81 6.43
C PHE A 118 -19.41 -15.43 5.15
N ASN A 119 -18.62 -14.67 4.42
CA ASN A 119 -17.78 -15.17 3.35
C ASN A 119 -16.35 -15.31 3.88
N ALA A 120 -15.68 -16.42 3.56
CA ALA A 120 -14.27 -16.62 3.90
C ALA A 120 -13.38 -16.43 2.67
N LYS A 121 -12.19 -15.85 2.86
CA LYS A 121 -11.11 -15.76 1.88
C LYS A 121 -9.82 -16.21 2.54
N VAL A 122 -9.20 -17.27 2.03
CA VAL A 122 -8.02 -17.89 2.68
C VAL A 122 -6.91 -18.10 1.65
N GLY A 123 -5.70 -17.73 2.01
CA GLY A 123 -4.49 -17.83 1.21
C GLY A 123 -3.77 -16.49 1.07
N ARG A 124 -2.78 -16.45 0.17
CA ARG A 124 -2.00 -15.23 -0.14
C ARG A 124 -2.87 -14.24 -0.90
N GLN A 125 -3.03 -13.04 -0.35
CA GLN A 125 -3.98 -12.05 -0.83
C GLN A 125 -3.54 -10.62 -0.54
N GLU A 126 -3.92 -9.68 -1.39
CA GLU A 126 -3.89 -8.27 -1.07
C GLU A 126 -4.99 -7.95 -0.04
N ILE A 127 -4.64 -7.18 1.01
CA ILE A 127 -5.57 -6.63 1.99
C ILE A 127 -5.47 -5.11 1.92
N ASN A 128 -6.61 -4.46 1.69
CA ASN A 128 -6.73 -3.02 1.72
C ASN A 128 -7.80 -2.66 2.75
N VAL A 129 -7.46 -1.78 3.70
CA VAL A 129 -8.36 -1.27 4.73
C VAL A 129 -8.57 0.21 4.48
N GLY A 130 -9.83 0.63 4.37
CA GLY A 130 -10.22 2.00 4.12
C GLY A 130 -9.55 2.60 2.90
N ASN A 131 -8.91 3.74 3.10
CA ASN A 131 -8.10 4.41 2.08
C ASN A 131 -6.65 3.90 2.00
N GLN A 132 -6.29 2.85 2.75
CA GLN A 132 -4.95 2.24 2.85
C GLN A 132 -3.95 3.05 3.70
N ARG A 133 -4.44 3.87 4.63
CA ARG A 133 -3.61 4.66 5.55
C ARG A 133 -2.80 3.79 6.53
N LEU A 134 -3.31 2.59 6.87
CA LEU A 134 -2.67 1.66 7.79
C LEU A 134 -2.34 0.30 7.16
N VAL A 135 -3.23 -0.21 6.29
CA VAL A 135 -3.02 -1.50 5.61
C VAL A 135 -3.38 -1.36 4.14
N GLY A 136 -2.43 -1.61 3.26
CA GLY A 136 -2.62 -1.49 1.81
C GLY A 136 -1.68 -2.36 0.98
N ALA A 137 -2.07 -2.61 -0.26
CA ALA A 137 -1.35 -3.45 -1.22
C ALA A 137 -0.15 -2.76 -1.89
N VAL A 138 0.09 -1.48 -1.63
CA VAL A 138 1.20 -0.70 -2.21
C VAL A 138 1.26 -0.83 -3.74
N GLY A 139 0.13 -0.55 -4.39
CA GLY A 139 -0.02 -0.78 -5.83
C GLY A 139 0.95 0.01 -6.71
N TRP A 140 1.47 1.14 -6.21
CA TRP A 140 2.50 1.94 -6.87
C TRP A 140 3.83 1.20 -6.97
N HIS A 141 4.27 0.54 -5.89
CA HIS A 141 5.52 -0.22 -5.87
C HIS A 141 5.57 -1.28 -6.97
N ASN A 142 6.75 -1.56 -7.52
CA ASN A 142 6.86 -2.48 -8.65
C ASN A 142 6.45 -3.91 -8.29
N VAL A 143 6.69 -4.35 -7.06
CA VAL A 143 6.28 -5.67 -6.56
C VAL A 143 4.87 -5.63 -5.97
N GLY A 144 4.55 -4.65 -5.12
CA GLY A 144 3.32 -4.61 -4.32
C GLY A 144 3.43 -5.43 -3.04
N ARG A 145 2.34 -5.50 -2.26
CA ARG A 145 2.27 -6.22 -0.98
C ARG A 145 1.10 -7.19 -0.99
N SER A 146 1.36 -8.41 -0.55
CA SER A 146 0.34 -9.42 -0.26
C SER A 146 0.60 -10.04 1.11
N PHE A 147 -0.44 -10.62 1.70
CA PHE A 147 -0.45 -11.22 3.03
C PHE A 147 -0.89 -12.68 2.95
N ASP A 148 -0.24 -13.56 3.67
CA ASP A 148 -0.70 -14.93 3.90
C ASP A 148 -1.74 -14.88 5.04
N ALA A 149 -3.04 -14.97 4.70
CA ALA A 149 -4.12 -14.60 5.61
C ALA A 149 -5.38 -15.45 5.47
N ALA A 150 -6.13 -15.52 6.57
CA ALA A 150 -7.54 -15.88 6.59
C ALA A 150 -8.38 -14.63 6.89
N ARG A 151 -9.46 -14.42 6.12
CA ARG A 151 -10.31 -13.25 6.21
C ARG A 151 -11.77 -13.68 6.17
N PHE A 152 -12.59 -13.14 7.08
CA PHE A 152 -14.01 -13.38 7.20
C PHE A 152 -14.78 -12.07 7.03
N MET A 153 -15.64 -12.03 6.04
CA MET A 153 -16.37 -10.83 5.64
C MET A 153 -17.88 -11.07 5.77
N TYR A 154 -18.53 -10.23 6.55
CA TYR A 154 -19.98 -10.20 6.72
C TYR A 154 -20.55 -8.91 6.17
N LYS A 155 -21.60 -9.02 5.35
CA LYS A 155 -22.35 -7.89 4.83
C LYS A 155 -23.76 -7.92 5.39
N ALA A 156 -24.07 -6.98 6.28
CA ALA A 156 -25.40 -6.74 6.80
C ALA A 156 -26.23 -5.86 5.84
N GLU A 157 -27.51 -5.68 6.13
CA GLU A 157 -28.40 -4.73 5.42
C GLU A 157 -27.82 -3.30 5.50
N LYS A 158 -27.32 -2.91 6.67
CA LYS A 158 -26.67 -1.61 6.91
C LYS A 158 -25.26 -1.83 7.44
N GLY A 159 -24.29 -1.92 6.52
CA GLY A 159 -22.89 -1.99 6.88
C GLY A 159 -22.23 -3.35 6.63
N SER A 160 -20.97 -3.44 7.02
CA SER A 160 -20.17 -4.66 6.87
C SER A 160 -19.17 -4.80 8.00
N LEU A 161 -18.77 -6.03 8.26
CA LEU A 161 -17.69 -6.39 9.17
C LEU A 161 -16.68 -7.25 8.42
N ASP A 162 -15.42 -6.93 8.59
CA ASP A 162 -14.29 -7.63 8.00
C ASP A 162 -13.28 -7.97 9.10
N ILE A 163 -13.03 -9.24 9.31
CA ILE A 163 -12.10 -9.74 10.32
C ILE A 163 -11.02 -10.55 9.62
N PHE A 164 -9.75 -10.30 9.93
CA PHE A 164 -8.65 -11.04 9.32
C PHE A 164 -7.53 -11.34 10.30
N ALA A 165 -6.80 -12.41 9.98
CA ALA A 165 -5.56 -12.80 10.63
C ALA A 165 -4.53 -13.09 9.54
N ALA A 166 -3.39 -12.42 9.59
CA ALA A 166 -2.29 -12.53 8.63
C ALA A 166 -0.99 -12.93 9.34
N ARG A 167 -0.26 -13.88 8.76
CA ARG A 167 1.12 -14.17 9.13
C ARG A 167 2.04 -13.31 8.27
N LEU A 168 2.86 -12.50 8.90
CA LEU A 168 3.75 -11.55 8.21
C LEU A 168 5.13 -12.18 7.95
N VAL A 169 5.74 -12.64 9.02
CA VAL A 169 7.02 -13.35 9.01
C VAL A 169 6.90 -14.58 9.91
N GLY A 170 7.57 -15.66 9.56
CA GLY A 170 7.58 -16.88 10.35
C GLY A 170 8.42 -17.95 9.72
N SER A 171 8.74 -18.99 10.49
CA SER A 171 9.42 -20.18 10.00
C SER A 171 8.62 -21.44 10.30
N THR A 172 8.85 -22.50 9.52
CA THR A 172 8.22 -23.80 9.76
C THR A 172 8.79 -24.43 11.02
N GLY A 173 7.90 -24.81 11.94
CA GLY A 173 8.28 -25.55 13.15
C GLY A 173 8.58 -24.67 14.38
N THR A 174 8.50 -23.33 14.27
CA THR A 174 8.57 -22.42 15.41
C THR A 174 7.26 -21.64 15.54
N PRO A 175 6.78 -21.38 16.77
CA PRO A 175 5.65 -20.47 17.01
C PRO A 175 6.03 -19.01 16.73
N ASP A 176 7.33 -18.69 16.73
CA ASP A 176 7.85 -17.33 16.62
C ASP A 176 7.54 -16.70 15.26
N GLY A 177 7.36 -15.39 15.28
CA GLY A 177 7.15 -14.58 14.07
C GLY A 177 6.18 -13.44 14.27
N ASP A 178 5.99 -12.70 13.19
CA ASP A 178 5.15 -11.51 13.18
C ASP A 178 3.76 -11.84 12.66
N ASN A 179 2.74 -11.29 13.33
CA ASN A 179 1.34 -11.47 12.95
C ASN A 179 0.62 -10.12 12.93
N LEU A 180 -0.42 -10.06 12.11
CA LEU A 180 -1.37 -8.94 12.07
C LEU A 180 -2.80 -9.49 12.14
N PHE A 181 -3.56 -8.99 13.10
CA PHE A 181 -4.99 -9.25 13.24
C PHE A 181 -5.74 -7.95 13.02
N GLY A 182 -6.91 -8.02 12.41
CA GLY A 182 -7.73 -6.84 12.19
C GLY A 182 -9.21 -7.12 12.24
N ALA A 183 -9.96 -6.13 12.73
CA ALA A 183 -11.41 -6.05 12.63
C ALA A 183 -11.79 -4.66 12.15
N VAL A 184 -12.57 -4.59 11.05
CA VAL A 184 -12.99 -3.36 10.39
C VAL A 184 -14.49 -3.38 10.20
N GLY A 185 -15.18 -2.44 10.82
CA GLY A 185 -16.62 -2.22 10.65
C GLY A 185 -16.86 -1.01 9.74
N THR A 186 -17.73 -1.13 8.73
CA THR A 186 -18.15 -0.04 7.87
C THR A 186 -19.64 0.18 7.98
N TYR A 187 -20.07 1.40 8.26
CA TYR A 187 -21.46 1.80 8.34
C TYR A 187 -21.77 2.91 7.33
N PRO A 188 -22.60 2.65 6.30
CA PRO A 188 -23.09 3.70 5.41
C PRO A 188 -24.10 4.58 6.16
N ILE A 189 -23.91 5.89 6.09
CA ILE A 189 -24.86 6.89 6.65
C ILE A 189 -25.96 7.16 5.62
N ASP A 190 -25.53 7.44 4.38
CA ASP A 190 -26.39 7.67 3.21
C ASP A 190 -25.62 7.35 1.90
N ASP A 191 -26.23 7.70 0.75
CA ASP A 191 -25.64 7.51 -0.57
C ASP A 191 -24.44 8.45 -0.80
N GLY A 192 -23.31 8.14 -0.27
CA GLY A 192 -22.05 8.90 -0.46
C GLY A 192 -21.31 9.18 0.83
N LYS A 193 -21.90 8.88 1.99
CA LYS A 193 -21.26 9.05 3.30
C LYS A 193 -21.17 7.73 4.05
N ARG A 194 -20.01 7.46 4.63
CA ARG A 194 -19.80 6.28 5.48
C ARG A 194 -18.84 6.60 6.62
N ILE A 195 -19.01 5.86 7.70
CA ILE A 195 -18.04 5.77 8.79
C ILE A 195 -17.42 4.38 8.74
N GLU A 196 -16.13 4.32 9.02
CA GLU A 196 -15.34 3.10 9.16
C GLU A 196 -14.64 3.15 10.52
N ALA A 197 -14.76 2.09 11.31
CA ALA A 197 -14.05 1.94 12.56
C ALA A 197 -13.20 0.68 12.51
N LEU A 198 -11.99 0.73 13.07
CA LEU A 198 -11.08 -0.41 13.04
C LEU A 198 -10.35 -0.60 14.36
N VAL A 199 -9.96 -1.85 14.58
CA VAL A 199 -8.94 -2.25 15.54
C VAL A 199 -7.99 -3.20 14.83
N LEU A 200 -6.70 -2.90 14.90
CA LEU A 200 -5.62 -3.74 14.42
C LEU A 200 -4.74 -4.13 15.61
N PHE A 201 -4.25 -5.35 15.61
CA PHE A 201 -3.27 -5.82 16.56
C PHE A 201 -2.12 -6.47 15.81
N ASP A 202 -0.93 -5.94 15.97
CA ASP A 202 0.30 -6.51 15.43
C ASP A 202 1.26 -6.88 16.56
N ASN A 203 1.84 -8.04 16.44
CA ASN A 203 2.80 -8.55 17.40
C ASN A 203 3.98 -9.22 16.72
N SER A 204 5.14 -9.13 17.37
CA SER A 204 6.35 -9.88 17.04
C SER A 204 6.78 -10.72 18.22
N THR A 205 7.16 -11.96 17.93
CA THR A 205 7.71 -12.91 18.90
C THR A 205 9.15 -13.30 18.56
N PHE A 206 9.80 -12.56 17.66
CA PHE A 206 11.23 -12.79 17.37
C PHE A 206 12.08 -12.43 18.59
N PRO A 207 13.10 -13.24 18.89
CA PRO A 207 13.98 -12.98 20.02
C PRO A 207 14.72 -11.65 19.85
N ILE A 208 14.77 -10.91 20.93
CA ILE A 208 15.56 -9.68 21.07
C ILE A 208 17.06 -10.02 20.89
N PRO A 209 17.90 -9.07 20.42
CA PRO A 209 19.35 -9.24 20.37
C PRO A 209 19.94 -9.72 21.69
N ALA A 210 21.00 -10.55 21.62
CA ALA A 210 21.58 -11.29 22.73
C ALA A 210 21.63 -10.54 24.09
N GLY A 211 20.85 -10.99 25.06
CA GLY A 211 20.82 -10.47 26.43
C GLY A 211 19.43 -10.29 27.04
N ALA A 212 18.38 -10.34 26.24
CA ALA A 212 17.00 -10.29 26.71
C ALA A 212 16.36 -11.68 26.81
N ASP A 213 15.36 -11.85 27.65
CA ASP A 213 14.64 -13.10 27.82
C ASP A 213 13.96 -13.52 26.52
N ALA A 214 14.28 -14.73 26.03
CA ALA A 214 13.84 -15.26 24.75
C ALA A 214 12.32 -15.55 24.65
N ASP A 215 11.58 -15.38 25.74
CA ASP A 215 10.16 -15.69 25.85
C ASP A 215 9.24 -14.44 25.78
N GLU A 216 9.81 -13.22 25.65
CA GLU A 216 9.02 -12.00 25.63
C GLU A 216 8.70 -11.54 24.19
N ASN A 217 7.47 -11.07 23.98
CA ASN A 217 7.10 -10.40 22.75
C ASN A 217 7.91 -9.12 22.59
N THR A 218 8.59 -8.97 21.46
CA THR A 218 9.35 -7.75 21.12
C THR A 218 8.45 -6.61 20.63
N LEU A 219 7.19 -6.92 20.32
CA LEU A 219 6.16 -5.99 19.90
C LEU A 219 4.78 -6.53 20.30
N SER A 220 3.98 -5.68 20.90
CA SER A 220 2.56 -5.90 21.16
C SER A 220 1.83 -4.57 20.99
N ARG A 221 1.34 -4.26 19.77
CA ARG A 221 0.73 -2.97 19.46
C ARG A 221 -0.72 -3.12 19.04
N ILE A 222 -1.58 -2.34 19.67
CA ILE A 222 -2.96 -2.15 19.26
C ILE A 222 -3.07 -0.78 18.57
N THR A 223 -3.66 -0.75 17.38
CA THR A 223 -4.06 0.47 16.68
C THR A 223 -5.57 0.49 16.57
N ALA A 224 -6.20 1.50 17.15
CA ALA A 224 -7.65 1.68 17.12
C ALA A 224 -8.00 3.06 16.59
N GLY A 225 -9.12 3.16 15.84
CA GLY A 225 -9.57 4.45 15.36
C GLY A 225 -10.73 4.36 14.38
N ALA A 226 -11.03 5.51 13.78
CA ALA A 226 -12.14 5.65 12.85
C ALA A 226 -11.80 6.62 11.72
N ALA A 227 -12.53 6.44 10.62
CA ALA A 227 -12.53 7.34 9.48
C ALA A 227 -13.96 7.65 9.02
N ALA A 228 -14.17 8.86 8.53
CA ALA A 228 -15.41 9.29 7.92
C ALA A 228 -15.13 9.79 6.50
N TYR A 229 -15.89 9.30 5.55
CA TYR A 229 -15.80 9.69 4.14
C TYR A 229 -17.14 10.21 3.67
N GLY A 230 -17.14 11.24 2.82
CA GLY A 230 -18.39 11.72 2.29
C GLY A 230 -18.30 12.65 1.12
N LYS A 231 -19.46 12.79 0.44
CA LYS A 231 -19.67 13.79 -0.61
C LYS A 231 -21.04 14.43 -0.41
N GLU A 232 -21.10 15.76 -0.44
CA GLU A 232 -22.35 16.49 -0.35
C GLU A 232 -22.23 17.91 -0.92
N ALA A 233 -23.17 18.32 -1.74
CA ALA A 233 -23.28 19.69 -2.27
C ALA A 233 -21.98 20.22 -2.92
N GLY A 234 -21.27 19.36 -3.66
CA GLY A 234 -19.99 19.68 -4.29
C GLY A 234 -18.77 19.53 -3.39
N PHE A 235 -18.94 19.39 -2.09
CA PHE A 235 -17.87 19.05 -1.16
C PHE A 235 -17.62 17.54 -1.13
N ASP A 236 -16.37 17.16 -0.98
CA ASP A 236 -15.94 15.83 -0.55
C ASP A 236 -15.01 15.95 0.64
N PHE A 237 -15.05 14.96 1.54
CA PHE A 237 -14.24 14.95 2.73
C PHE A 237 -13.75 13.54 3.10
N GLU A 238 -12.62 13.51 3.76
CA GLU A 238 -11.97 12.33 4.35
C GLU A 238 -11.37 12.77 5.68
N LEU A 239 -11.91 12.22 6.78
CA LEU A 239 -11.49 12.52 8.14
C LEU A 239 -11.04 11.22 8.80
N GLU A 240 -9.87 11.22 9.44
CA GLU A 240 -9.29 10.02 10.04
C GLU A 240 -8.66 10.35 11.40
N GLY A 241 -8.79 9.43 12.34
CA GLY A 241 -8.12 9.49 13.62
C GLY A 241 -7.79 8.11 14.13
N TYR A 242 -6.53 7.87 14.49
CA TYR A 242 -6.01 6.60 14.98
C TYR A 242 -5.12 6.82 16.19
N TYR A 243 -5.18 5.88 17.14
CA TYR A 243 -4.32 5.85 18.30
C TYR A 243 -3.66 4.48 18.44
N GLN A 244 -2.39 4.49 18.84
CA GLN A 244 -1.59 3.28 19.09
C GLN A 244 -1.23 3.19 20.56
N MET A 245 -1.32 1.96 21.10
CA MET A 245 -0.98 1.62 22.46
C MET A 245 -0.39 0.21 22.55
N GLY A 246 0.32 -0.07 23.62
CA GLY A 246 0.98 -1.34 23.86
C GLY A 246 2.45 -1.16 24.18
N ASP A 247 3.26 -2.15 23.84
CA ASP A 247 4.69 -2.16 24.17
C ASP A 247 5.51 -2.58 22.95
N ALA A 248 6.71 -2.02 22.81
CA ALA A 248 7.69 -2.46 21.83
C ALA A 248 9.10 -2.37 22.38
N PHE A 249 9.99 -3.20 21.85
CA PHE A 249 11.41 -3.16 22.21
C PHE A 249 12.04 -1.86 21.71
N GLU A 250 12.66 -1.14 22.62
CA GLU A 250 13.37 0.08 22.35
C GLU A 250 14.88 -0.16 22.38
N ALA A 251 15.52 0.04 21.24
CA ALA A 251 16.95 -0.26 21.08
C ALA A 251 17.86 0.68 21.90
N ALA A 252 17.39 1.88 22.25
CA ALA A 252 18.15 2.86 23.03
C ALA A 252 18.27 2.50 24.50
N THR A 253 17.19 1.98 25.09
CA THR A 253 17.14 1.56 26.50
C THR A 253 17.54 0.09 26.68
N GLY A 254 17.31 -0.74 25.65
CA GLY A 254 17.45 -2.19 25.71
C GLY A 254 16.30 -2.89 26.42
N GLU A 255 15.18 -2.20 26.67
CA GLU A 255 14.00 -2.65 27.41
C GLU A 255 12.74 -2.48 26.55
N LEU A 256 11.57 -2.91 27.05
CA LEU A 256 10.28 -2.63 26.44
C LEU A 256 9.81 -1.22 26.83
N GLY A 257 9.55 -0.39 25.84
CA GLY A 257 8.96 0.93 26.01
C GLY A 257 7.46 0.90 25.75
N SER A 258 6.71 1.81 26.40
CA SER A 258 5.25 1.94 26.25
C SER A 258 4.89 2.76 25.02
N ILE A 259 4.01 2.22 24.18
CA ILE A 259 3.53 2.92 22.97
C ILE A 259 2.36 3.84 23.32
N ALA A 260 2.47 5.14 22.97
CA ALA A 260 1.41 6.14 23.10
C ALA A 260 1.44 7.13 21.92
N ALA A 261 0.96 6.70 20.74
CA ALA A 261 1.12 7.44 19.51
C ALA A 261 -0.22 7.68 18.79
N TYR A 262 -0.29 8.76 17.99
CA TYR A 262 -1.53 9.10 17.28
C TYR A 262 -1.28 9.61 15.86
N LEU A 263 -2.31 9.45 15.02
CA LEU A 263 -2.43 10.08 13.71
C LEU A 263 -3.82 10.70 13.59
N ALA A 264 -3.87 11.94 13.10
CA ALA A 264 -5.12 12.57 12.67
C ALA A 264 -4.95 13.19 11.28
N SER A 265 -5.96 13.05 10.43
CA SER A 265 -5.94 13.61 9.08
C SER A 265 -7.32 14.13 8.68
N ALA A 266 -7.33 15.29 8.02
CA ALA A 266 -8.51 15.88 7.42
C ALA A 266 -8.18 16.32 6.00
N LYS A 267 -8.94 15.82 5.02
CA LYS A 267 -8.88 16.22 3.63
C LYS A 267 -10.27 16.69 3.21
N VAL A 268 -10.35 17.88 2.65
CA VAL A 268 -11.62 18.45 2.17
C VAL A 268 -11.40 19.00 0.76
N GLY A 269 -12.34 18.72 -0.13
CA GLY A 269 -12.35 19.24 -1.48
C GLY A 269 -13.67 19.86 -1.88
N TYR A 270 -13.63 20.73 -2.86
CA TYR A 270 -14.80 21.36 -3.44
C TYR A 270 -14.74 21.30 -4.97
N LEU A 271 -15.81 20.81 -5.56
CA LEU A 271 -16.00 20.76 -7.00
C LEU A 271 -16.43 22.16 -7.50
N VAL A 272 -15.49 22.90 -8.08
CA VAL A 272 -15.68 24.29 -8.55
C VAL A 272 -16.46 24.32 -9.85
N ASN A 273 -16.23 23.35 -10.74
CA ASN A 273 -16.88 23.27 -12.04
C ASN A 273 -17.18 21.79 -12.39
N GLU A 274 -18.45 21.45 -12.54
CA GLU A 274 -18.91 20.10 -12.87
C GLU A 274 -18.57 19.68 -14.29
N GLU A 275 -18.55 20.60 -15.25
CA GLU A 275 -18.35 20.30 -16.67
C GLU A 275 -16.98 19.69 -16.94
N ASN A 276 -15.93 20.30 -16.39
CA ASN A 276 -14.55 19.80 -16.53
C ASN A 276 -14.04 19.12 -15.25
N GLY A 277 -14.89 18.94 -14.24
CA GLY A 277 -14.52 18.32 -12.97
C GLY A 277 -13.45 19.09 -12.19
N MET A 278 -13.39 20.42 -12.36
CA MET A 278 -12.39 21.24 -11.65
C MET A 278 -12.66 21.24 -10.15
N ARG A 279 -11.67 20.77 -9.39
CA ARG A 279 -11.74 20.61 -7.93
C ARG A 279 -10.53 21.27 -7.28
N VAL A 280 -10.76 21.92 -6.16
CA VAL A 280 -9.74 22.41 -5.25
C VAL A 280 -9.89 21.71 -3.91
N GLY A 281 -8.81 21.55 -3.17
CA GLY A 281 -8.87 20.89 -1.88
C GLY A 281 -7.76 21.32 -0.94
N GLY A 282 -7.95 21.05 0.35
CA GLY A 282 -6.97 21.20 1.40
C GLY A 282 -6.79 19.89 2.16
N LEU A 283 -5.61 19.71 2.69
CA LEU A 283 -5.17 18.56 3.50
C LEU A 283 -4.49 19.10 4.76
N PHE A 284 -4.79 18.49 5.89
CA PHE A 284 -3.99 18.57 7.10
C PHE A 284 -3.84 17.17 7.68
N THR A 285 -2.60 16.73 7.88
CA THR A 285 -2.28 15.47 8.56
C THR A 285 -1.26 15.75 9.65
N ILE A 286 -1.47 15.17 10.84
CA ILE A 286 -0.50 15.15 11.91
C ILE A 286 -0.25 13.70 12.34
N VAL A 287 1.01 13.35 12.46
CA VAL A 287 1.51 12.06 12.93
C VAL A 287 2.40 12.36 14.14
N SER A 288 2.13 11.76 15.29
CA SER A 288 2.93 11.98 16.49
C SER A 288 4.36 11.48 16.31
N GLY A 289 5.29 12.17 16.93
CA GLY A 289 6.71 11.83 17.04
C GLY A 289 7.12 11.60 18.47
N ASP A 290 8.37 11.26 18.64
CA ASP A 290 9.04 11.02 19.90
C ASP A 290 10.09 12.12 20.12
N ASP A 291 10.12 12.73 21.29
CA ASP A 291 11.05 13.81 21.63
C ASP A 291 12.25 13.31 22.45
N ASP A 292 12.16 12.13 23.07
CA ASP A 292 13.26 11.50 23.80
C ASP A 292 13.22 9.96 23.70
N ALA A 293 13.89 9.41 22.73
CA ALA A 293 13.94 7.95 22.47
C ALA A 293 14.64 7.14 23.59
N ALA A 294 14.93 7.71 24.75
CA ALA A 294 15.57 7.04 25.89
C ALA A 294 14.79 7.11 27.19
N ASP A 295 13.56 7.63 27.18
CA ASP A 295 12.74 7.80 28.37
C ASP A 295 11.82 6.58 28.66
N GLY A 296 11.73 5.62 27.72
CA GLY A 296 10.91 4.41 27.82
C GLY A 296 9.50 4.59 27.27
N ASP A 297 9.17 5.76 26.73
CA ASP A 297 7.93 6.02 26.03
C ASP A 297 8.17 6.04 24.50
N ILE A 298 7.30 5.39 23.73
CA ILE A 298 7.37 5.32 22.27
C ILE A 298 6.20 6.12 21.70
N ASN A 299 6.45 7.39 21.41
CA ASN A 299 5.43 8.33 20.98
C ASN A 299 5.35 8.51 19.45
N ASN A 300 6.29 7.94 18.69
CA ASN A 300 6.28 7.99 17.23
C ASN A 300 5.29 7.00 16.63
N PHE A 301 4.31 7.50 15.88
CA PHE A 301 3.29 6.68 15.24
C PHE A 301 3.87 5.82 14.12
N ASN A 302 3.50 4.55 14.12
CA ASN A 302 3.86 3.62 13.06
C ASN A 302 2.69 3.44 12.08
N THR A 303 2.91 3.73 10.79
CA THR A 303 1.89 3.59 9.76
C THR A 303 1.62 2.14 9.34
N LEU A 304 2.19 1.18 10.02
CA LEU A 304 2.02 -0.25 9.82
C LEU A 304 2.38 -0.68 8.37
N PHE A 305 1.37 -1.16 7.66
CA PHE A 305 1.47 -1.67 6.29
C PHE A 305 0.79 -0.73 5.29
N ALA A 306 0.90 0.57 5.50
CA ALA A 306 0.29 1.60 4.70
C ALA A 306 0.78 1.62 3.24
N THR A 307 0.00 2.29 2.39
CA THR A 307 0.42 2.75 1.06
C THR A 307 0.88 4.21 1.16
N ASN A 308 2.00 4.46 1.86
CA ASN A 308 2.44 5.81 2.25
C ASN A 308 2.66 6.77 1.06
N HIS A 309 3.14 6.27 -0.09
CA HIS A 309 3.25 7.05 -1.34
C HIS A 309 1.98 7.83 -1.72
N LYS A 310 0.82 7.40 -1.26
CA LYS A 310 -0.46 8.05 -1.52
C LYS A 310 -0.71 9.30 -0.67
N PHE A 311 0.04 9.49 0.43
CA PHE A 311 -0.35 10.40 1.50
C PHE A 311 0.67 11.50 1.81
N TYR A 312 1.96 11.23 1.68
CA TYR A 312 3.03 12.08 2.21
C TYR A 312 3.98 12.58 1.12
N GLY A 313 3.39 13.07 0.01
CA GLY A 313 4.14 13.49 -1.18
C GLY A 313 4.58 12.32 -2.06
N PHE A 314 4.82 12.56 -3.34
CA PHE A 314 5.18 11.52 -4.30
C PHE A 314 6.68 11.24 -4.36
N MET A 315 7.49 12.10 -3.77
CA MET A 315 8.95 11.88 -3.70
C MET A 315 9.37 10.86 -2.64
N ASP A 316 8.41 10.36 -1.83
CA ASP A 316 8.61 9.23 -0.92
C ASP A 316 9.66 9.45 0.19
N TYR A 317 9.86 10.68 0.65
CA TYR A 317 10.76 10.96 1.77
C TYR A 317 10.20 10.47 3.11
N PHE A 318 8.86 10.35 3.23
CA PHE A 318 8.16 10.02 4.49
C PHE A 318 7.42 8.68 4.42
N ILE A 319 8.03 7.63 3.85
CA ILE A 319 7.39 6.31 3.70
C ILE A 319 8.07 5.18 4.46
N GLY A 320 9.31 5.37 4.93
CA GLY A 320 10.12 4.34 5.57
C GLY A 320 9.89 4.22 7.07
N ALA A 321 10.38 3.13 7.65
CA ALA A 321 10.49 2.99 9.10
C ALA A 321 11.39 4.10 9.67
N GLY A 322 10.91 4.79 10.70
CA GLY A 322 11.63 5.93 11.30
C GLY A 322 11.39 7.27 10.63
N SER A 323 10.67 7.34 9.49
CA SER A 323 10.31 8.64 8.88
C SER A 323 9.52 9.55 9.80
N PHE A 324 8.85 8.97 10.80
CA PHE A 324 8.05 9.71 11.79
C PHE A 324 8.71 9.75 13.18
N ALA A 325 10.02 9.57 13.28
CA ALA A 325 10.72 9.62 14.57
C ALA A 325 10.42 10.93 15.31
N ARG A 326 10.43 12.07 14.60
CA ARG A 326 10.06 13.39 15.14
C ARG A 326 8.59 13.76 14.89
N GLY A 327 7.77 12.80 14.44
CA GLY A 327 6.44 13.06 13.91
C GLY A 327 6.47 13.68 12.52
N LEU A 328 5.28 13.91 11.97
CA LEU A 328 5.11 14.62 10.70
C LEU A 328 3.83 15.45 10.74
N GLN A 329 3.94 16.69 10.36
CA GLN A 329 2.78 17.53 10.04
C GLN A 329 2.84 17.85 8.55
N ASP A 330 1.75 17.58 7.83
CA ASP A 330 1.60 17.85 6.40
C ASP A 330 0.41 18.78 6.19
N LEU A 331 0.68 19.99 5.73
CA LEU A 331 -0.32 20.95 5.29
C LEU A 331 -0.29 21.01 3.76
N GLY A 332 -1.38 20.57 3.11
CA GLY A 332 -1.42 20.45 1.66
C GLY A 332 -2.57 21.19 0.99
N LEU A 333 -2.35 21.55 -0.27
CA LEU A 333 -3.39 22.03 -1.18
C LEU A 333 -3.41 21.14 -2.43
N SER A 334 -4.58 20.92 -2.99
CA SER A 334 -4.74 20.12 -4.20
C SER A 334 -5.60 20.84 -5.23
N PHE A 335 -5.24 20.66 -6.50
CA PHE A 335 -6.01 21.09 -7.64
C PHE A 335 -6.11 19.93 -8.64
N GLY A 336 -7.29 19.73 -9.22
CA GLY A 336 -7.49 18.73 -10.26
C GLY A 336 -8.54 19.15 -11.27
N MET A 337 -8.39 18.75 -12.51
CA MET A 337 -9.39 18.95 -13.56
C MET A 337 -9.22 17.95 -14.71
N LYS A 338 -10.27 17.82 -15.53
CA LYS A 338 -10.20 17.18 -16.84
C LYS A 338 -9.80 18.22 -17.88
N ALA A 339 -8.70 18.01 -18.56
CA ALA A 339 -8.34 18.80 -19.75
C ALA A 339 -9.23 18.43 -20.94
N ASN A 340 -9.67 17.16 -21.00
CA ASN A 340 -10.67 16.62 -21.92
C ASN A 340 -11.20 15.28 -21.37
N ASP A 341 -12.07 14.57 -22.10
CA ASP A 341 -12.68 13.30 -21.66
C ASP A 341 -11.69 12.18 -21.38
N GLN A 342 -10.51 12.24 -21.99
CA GLN A 342 -9.46 11.22 -21.86
C GLN A 342 -8.32 11.64 -20.91
N THR A 343 -8.17 12.94 -20.65
CA THR A 343 -7.01 13.49 -19.96
C THR A 343 -7.43 14.25 -18.71
N SER A 344 -6.88 13.85 -17.56
CA SER A 344 -6.94 14.61 -16.31
C SER A 344 -5.57 15.07 -15.88
N ILE A 345 -5.53 16.21 -15.19
CA ILE A 345 -4.34 16.78 -14.58
C ILE A 345 -4.59 17.02 -13.10
N SER A 346 -3.56 16.90 -12.29
CA SER A 346 -3.58 17.32 -10.88
C SER A 346 -2.27 18.00 -10.48
N ILE A 347 -2.39 18.87 -9.48
CA ILE A 347 -1.27 19.49 -8.77
C ILE A 347 -1.56 19.31 -7.29
N ASP A 348 -0.59 18.80 -6.55
CA ASP A 348 -0.62 18.71 -5.11
C ASP A 348 0.58 19.50 -4.56
N LEU A 349 0.34 20.25 -3.49
CA LEU A 349 1.34 21.05 -2.79
C LEU A 349 1.36 20.59 -1.35
N HIS A 350 2.56 20.39 -0.81
CA HIS A 350 2.77 19.95 0.56
C HIS A 350 3.77 20.87 1.26
N ASN A 351 3.49 21.20 2.52
CA ASN A 351 4.43 21.76 3.46
C ASN A 351 4.59 20.79 4.62
N PHE A 352 5.79 20.27 4.79
CA PHE A 352 6.12 19.27 5.80
C PHE A 352 6.89 19.91 6.95
N SER A 353 6.49 19.59 8.18
CA SER A 353 7.19 19.96 9.40
C SER A 353 7.23 18.83 10.42
N ALA A 354 8.18 18.89 11.35
CA ALA A 354 8.37 17.91 12.42
C ALA A 354 7.83 18.48 13.73
N PRO A 355 6.71 17.97 14.30
CA PRO A 355 6.15 18.46 15.56
C PRO A 355 7.11 18.36 16.76
N GLN A 356 8.05 17.42 16.73
CA GLN A 356 9.05 17.17 17.78
C GLN A 356 10.47 17.50 17.29
N ALA A 357 10.68 18.75 16.82
CA ALA A 357 12.01 19.20 16.45
C ALA A 357 12.88 19.40 17.71
N PRO A 358 14.16 18.97 17.70
CA PRO A 358 15.07 19.24 18.79
C PRO A 358 15.24 20.74 19.05
N ALA A 359 15.51 21.11 20.29
CA ALA A 359 15.70 22.50 20.65
C ALA A 359 16.84 23.15 19.82
N GLY A 360 16.50 24.19 19.05
CA GLY A 360 17.41 24.91 18.17
C GLY A 360 17.55 24.37 16.75
N ALA A 361 16.85 23.27 16.40
CA ALA A 361 16.69 22.81 15.02
C ALA A 361 15.47 23.49 14.36
N ASP A 362 15.48 23.61 13.03
CA ASP A 362 14.31 24.01 12.27
C ASP A 362 13.27 22.88 12.29
N ASP A 363 12.00 23.22 12.50
CA ASP A 363 10.88 22.29 12.43
C ASP A 363 10.40 22.06 10.98
N VAL A 364 10.77 22.92 10.04
CA VAL A 364 10.41 22.80 8.63
C VAL A 364 11.26 21.71 7.96
N LEU A 365 10.61 20.63 7.51
CA LEU A 365 11.26 19.56 6.77
C LEU A 365 11.38 19.89 5.27
N GLY A 366 10.45 20.64 4.72
CA GLY A 366 10.49 21.08 3.33
C GLY A 366 9.11 21.26 2.69
N ASN A 367 9.16 21.64 1.41
CA ASN A 367 7.97 21.80 0.58
C ASN A 367 8.06 20.92 -0.66
N GLU A 368 6.96 20.26 -1.02
CA GLU A 368 6.86 19.44 -2.22
C GLU A 368 5.77 19.96 -3.14
N ILE A 369 6.03 19.91 -4.44
CA ILE A 369 5.05 20.13 -5.49
C ILE A 369 5.01 18.92 -6.40
N ASP A 370 3.83 18.37 -6.59
CA ASP A 370 3.57 17.21 -7.46
C ASP A 370 2.66 17.60 -8.61
N PHE A 371 3.05 17.27 -9.81
CA PHE A 371 2.24 17.44 -11.02
C PHE A 371 2.01 16.07 -11.66
N THR A 372 0.74 15.74 -11.95
CA THR A 372 0.38 14.47 -12.60
C THR A 372 -0.54 14.69 -13.79
N VAL A 373 -0.26 13.98 -14.89
CA VAL A 373 -1.12 13.84 -16.04
C VAL A 373 -1.51 12.38 -16.21
N ASN A 374 -2.80 12.12 -16.28
CA ASN A 374 -3.35 10.79 -16.60
C ASN A 374 -4.10 10.86 -17.91
N HIS A 375 -3.69 10.06 -18.90
CA HIS A 375 -4.31 9.98 -20.22
C HIS A 375 -4.80 8.57 -20.52
N LYS A 376 -6.12 8.41 -20.64
CA LYS A 376 -6.77 7.18 -21.10
C LYS A 376 -6.75 7.13 -22.63
N TYR A 377 -5.70 6.53 -23.20
CA TYR A 377 -5.59 6.42 -24.67
C TYR A 377 -6.76 5.63 -25.26
N ASN A 378 -7.16 4.52 -24.60
CA ASN A 378 -8.37 3.74 -24.90
C ASN A 378 -8.79 2.91 -23.66
N SER A 379 -9.72 1.98 -23.82
CA SER A 379 -10.21 1.13 -22.72
C SER A 379 -9.15 0.19 -22.11
N ALA A 380 -8.10 -0.14 -22.88
CA ALA A 380 -7.04 -1.06 -22.45
C ALA A 380 -5.75 -0.34 -22.05
N LEU A 381 -5.46 0.84 -22.61
CA LEU A 381 -4.18 1.53 -22.44
C LEU A 381 -4.36 2.86 -21.71
N THR A 382 -3.62 3.03 -20.63
CA THR A 382 -3.49 4.30 -19.89
C THR A 382 -2.02 4.73 -19.85
N ILE A 383 -1.76 6.02 -20.03
CA ILE A 383 -0.45 6.64 -19.88
C ILE A 383 -0.52 7.62 -18.70
N VAL A 384 0.43 7.53 -17.79
CA VAL A 384 0.54 8.44 -16.64
C VAL A 384 1.94 9.04 -16.63
N ALA A 385 2.02 10.36 -16.53
CA ALA A 385 3.26 11.08 -16.32
C ALA A 385 3.19 11.90 -15.04
N GLY A 386 4.28 11.95 -14.27
CA GLY A 386 4.41 12.76 -13.07
C GLY A 386 5.74 13.48 -13.02
N LEU A 387 5.73 14.65 -12.42
CA LEU A 387 6.90 15.46 -12.11
C LEU A 387 6.74 15.99 -10.69
N SER A 388 7.78 15.85 -9.87
CA SER A 388 7.81 16.32 -8.50
C SER A 388 9.08 17.11 -8.22
N ALA A 389 8.97 18.11 -7.35
CA ALA A 389 10.11 18.87 -6.84
C ALA A 389 9.96 19.02 -5.32
N PHE A 390 11.04 18.75 -4.59
CA PHE A 390 11.10 18.92 -3.15
C PHE A 390 12.19 19.95 -2.81
N MET A 391 11.79 20.98 -2.11
CA MET A 391 12.65 22.03 -1.57
C MET A 391 12.88 21.74 -0.09
N PRO A 392 14.07 21.24 0.32
CA PRO A 392 14.31 20.85 1.70
C PRO A 392 14.32 22.06 2.62
N GLY A 393 13.97 21.86 3.89
CA GLY A 393 14.23 22.77 4.98
C GLY A 393 15.72 22.75 5.36
N ASP A 394 16.18 23.75 6.09
CA ASP A 394 17.62 23.97 6.40
C ASP A 394 18.28 22.75 7.08
N ASP A 395 17.53 21.99 7.88
CA ASP A 395 18.03 20.81 8.62
C ASP A 395 17.58 19.46 7.98
N PHE A 396 17.04 19.46 6.76
CA PHE A 396 16.53 18.27 6.08
C PHE A 396 17.40 17.81 4.90
N GLY A 397 18.55 17.25 5.18
CA GLY A 397 19.28 16.39 4.24
C GLY A 397 20.11 17.06 3.15
N GLY A 398 20.00 18.37 2.89
CA GLY A 398 20.80 19.09 1.88
C GLY A 398 20.20 20.42 1.48
N GLU A 399 20.92 21.17 0.63
CA GLU A 399 20.55 22.55 0.25
C GLU A 399 19.87 22.61 -1.14
N ASP A 400 20.09 21.62 -2.02
CA ASP A 400 19.60 21.65 -3.38
C ASP A 400 18.16 21.12 -3.49
N THR A 401 17.39 21.71 -4.40
CA THR A 401 16.06 21.19 -4.74
C THR A 401 16.19 19.82 -5.39
N ALA A 402 15.50 18.84 -4.84
CA ALA A 402 15.42 17.50 -5.40
C ALA A 402 14.31 17.41 -6.45
N PHE A 403 14.50 16.56 -7.47
CA PHE A 403 13.55 16.35 -8.53
C PHE A 403 13.27 14.86 -8.75
N TRP A 404 12.04 14.55 -9.10
CA TRP A 404 11.64 13.22 -9.51
C TRP A 404 10.62 13.30 -10.65
N GLY A 405 10.68 12.36 -11.55
CA GLY A 405 9.71 12.30 -12.63
C GLY A 405 9.55 10.89 -13.16
N TYR A 406 8.39 10.61 -13.74
CA TYR A 406 8.12 9.32 -14.33
C TYR A 406 7.19 9.38 -15.53
N LEU A 407 7.32 8.36 -16.37
CA LEU A 407 6.37 8.03 -17.42
C LEU A 407 5.97 6.55 -17.26
N SER A 408 4.69 6.30 -17.09
CA SER A 408 4.14 4.95 -16.93
C SER A 408 3.13 4.62 -18.01
N THR A 409 3.27 3.46 -18.62
CA THR A 409 2.34 2.88 -19.60
C THR A 409 1.70 1.64 -18.99
N ILE A 410 0.36 1.60 -18.92
CA ILE A 410 -0.40 0.53 -18.27
C ILE A 410 -1.37 -0.06 -19.28
N VAL A 411 -1.17 -1.34 -19.58
CA VAL A 411 -2.06 -2.12 -20.46
C VAL A 411 -2.81 -3.14 -19.61
N ASN A 412 -4.15 -3.13 -19.67
CA ASN A 412 -5.02 -4.13 -19.06
C ASN A 412 -5.72 -4.94 -20.15
N PHE A 413 -5.86 -6.24 -19.96
CA PHE A 413 -6.46 -7.18 -20.91
C PHE A 413 -7.16 -8.36 -20.22
#